data_19d984d7a0abbeadd4ad390cf1ae18d5
#
_entry.id   19d984d7a0abbeadd4ad390cf1ae18d5
#
_cell.length_a   1.000
_cell.length_b   1.000
_cell.length_c   1.000
_cell.angle_alpha   90.00
_cell.angle_beta   90.00
_cell.angle_gamma   90.00
#
_symmetry.space_group_name_H-M   'P 1'
#
loop_
_entity.id
_entity.type
_entity.pdbx_description
1 polymer ?
#
loop_
_entity_poly.entity_id
_entity_poly.type
_entity_poly.pdbx_seq_one_letter_code
_entity_poly.pdbx_strand_id
1 'polypeptide(L)'
;MNSTFNRRRVLVTAAAGSAALGAPWLARAQGALKPEYRLSVVGNRPIPISDTAFRWADLIRERSNGRINVKVYPGSQLVGGDQTRELLAMRQGTIDFTVSSTINLSPQVRPMSLFNLPFLMPDSKAFDALITGPVAAELEKAMTAQGVVPLAWGENGFREISNSKRPIRTPADLKGMKIRFAAGNIFADIFNALGANPLQMSFADLQPALTTGAVDGQENPINLYLMFKMDTLAQKHLTVWNYVADAALYHVAKPVWDSFAKADQDMIADTAKEVARQGIAASRKGLGAGGDNSAFDELKKRGVEVQMLSAAEKAEFAKATRAVYDKWVPTVGADLVKMAETAIARRG
;
A
#
# COMPACT_ATOMS: atom_id res chain seq x y z
N MET A 1 62.89 0.82 68.67
CA MET A 1 62.17 -0.37 68.17
C MET A 1 61.77 -0.07 66.73
N ASN A 2 62.60 -0.55 65.77
CA ASN A 2 62.40 -0.30 64.33
C ASN A 2 61.54 -1.43 63.73
N SER A 3 60.39 -1.15 63.15
CA SER A 3 59.69 -2.10 62.34
C SER A 3 59.85 -1.74 60.85
N THR A 4 60.61 -2.54 60.15
CA THR A 4 60.89 -2.44 58.73
C THR A 4 59.69 -2.94 57.93
N PHE A 5 58.99 -2.02 57.22
CA PHE A 5 57.94 -2.35 56.25
C PHE A 5 58.58 -3.03 55.04
N ASN A 6 58.16 -4.25 54.78
CA ASN A 6 58.68 -5.07 53.70
C ASN A 6 57.99 -4.78 52.37
N ARG A 7 58.62 -3.98 51.52
CA ARG A 7 58.11 -3.48 50.21
C ARG A 7 57.84 -4.56 49.13
N ARG A 8 58.11 -5.81 49.42
CA ARG A 8 57.98 -6.94 48.47
C ARG A 8 56.61 -7.64 48.49
N ARG A 9 55.73 -7.35 49.45
CA ARG A 9 54.41 -7.99 49.54
C ARG A 9 53.27 -7.16 48.92
N VAL A 10 53.51 -5.94 48.50
CA VAL A 10 52.45 -5.05 47.88
C VAL A 10 52.35 -5.22 46.37
N LEU A 11 53.33 -5.87 45.73
CA LEU A 11 53.36 -6.01 44.26
C LEU A 11 52.72 -7.30 43.72
N VAL A 12 52.23 -8.21 44.54
CA VAL A 12 51.61 -9.49 44.08
C VAL A 12 50.10 -9.46 44.14
N THR A 13 49.47 -8.48 44.82
CA THR A 13 48.02 -8.35 44.93
C THR A 13 47.44 -7.37 43.93
N ALA A 14 48.25 -6.67 43.11
CA ALA A 14 47.78 -5.73 42.09
C ALA A 14 47.63 -6.36 40.68
N ALA A 15 48.05 -7.62 40.48
CA ALA A 15 48.02 -8.28 39.16
C ALA A 15 46.79 -9.19 38.93
N ALA A 16 45.94 -9.40 39.95
CA ALA A 16 44.76 -10.27 39.84
C ALA A 16 43.43 -9.50 39.63
N GLY A 17 43.47 -8.16 39.59
CA GLY A 17 42.27 -7.29 39.45
C GLY A 17 41.98 -6.76 38.04
N SER A 18 42.88 -6.98 37.07
CA SER A 18 42.80 -6.34 35.74
C SER A 18 42.22 -7.21 34.62
N ALA A 19 41.76 -8.44 34.90
CA ALA A 19 41.27 -9.36 33.88
C ALA A 19 39.75 -9.41 33.80
N ALA A 20 39.00 -8.59 34.55
CA ALA A 20 37.51 -8.60 34.54
C ALA A 20 36.88 -7.36 33.92
N LEU A 21 37.64 -6.47 33.24
CA LEU A 21 37.10 -5.27 32.57
C LEU A 21 37.14 -5.33 31.04
N GLY A 22 37.31 -6.54 30.49
CA GLY A 22 37.30 -6.80 29.04
C GLY A 22 36.01 -7.43 28.53
N ALA A 23 34.85 -7.17 29.13
CA ALA A 23 33.60 -7.49 28.50
C ALA A 23 33.31 -6.44 27.41
N PRO A 24 33.05 -6.84 26.15
CA PRO A 24 32.91 -5.90 25.06
C PRO A 24 31.69 -5.02 25.28
N TRP A 25 31.89 -3.72 25.38
CA TRP A 25 30.90 -2.66 25.29
C TRP A 25 30.31 -2.59 23.89
N LEU A 26 30.05 -3.71 23.24
CA LEU A 26 29.38 -3.89 21.96
C LEU A 26 27.96 -4.44 22.13
N ALA A 27 27.34 -4.35 23.30
CA ALA A 27 25.92 -4.29 23.39
C ALA A 27 25.54 -2.91 22.84
N ARG A 28 25.42 -2.82 21.50
CA ARG A 28 24.75 -1.73 20.83
C ARG A 28 23.47 -1.48 21.64
N ALA A 29 23.37 -0.32 22.29
CA ALA A 29 22.21 0.01 23.10
C ALA A 29 20.96 -0.14 22.21
N GLN A 30 20.30 -1.28 22.35
CA GLN A 30 18.99 -1.46 21.77
C GLN A 30 18.13 -0.38 22.41
N GLY A 31 17.62 0.55 21.60
CA GLY A 31 16.76 1.59 22.10
C GLY A 31 15.59 0.95 22.87
N ALA A 32 15.22 1.51 24.00
CA ALA A 32 14.05 1.03 24.73
C ALA A 32 12.85 1.00 23.77
N LEU A 33 12.13 -0.12 23.75
CA LEU A 33 10.91 -0.25 22.93
C LEU A 33 9.90 0.85 23.33
N LYS A 34 9.22 1.41 22.35
CA LYS A 34 8.14 2.38 22.62
C LYS A 34 7.00 1.68 23.38
N PRO A 35 6.29 2.35 24.28
CA PRO A 35 5.09 1.83 24.91
C PRO A 35 3.99 1.50 23.88
N GLU A 36 3.95 2.25 22.77
CA GLU A 36 3.03 2.08 21.67
C GLU A 36 3.71 2.50 20.36
N TYR A 37 3.58 1.68 19.32
CA TYR A 37 3.87 2.03 17.94
C TYR A 37 2.58 2.29 17.19
N ARG A 38 2.55 3.31 16.33
CA ARG A 38 1.36 3.76 15.61
C ARG A 38 1.36 3.25 14.19
N LEU A 39 0.36 2.44 13.83
CA LEU A 39 0.13 1.95 12.47
C LEU A 39 -1.05 2.70 11.86
N SER A 40 -0.83 3.42 10.75
CA SER A 40 -1.90 4.08 9.98
C SER A 40 -2.38 3.20 8.83
N VAL A 41 -3.68 3.24 8.55
CA VAL A 41 -4.29 2.58 7.39
C VAL A 41 -5.55 3.33 6.94
N VAL A 42 -5.86 3.25 5.63
CA VAL A 42 -6.90 4.03 4.96
C VAL A 42 -8.32 3.85 5.48
N GLY A 43 -8.65 2.70 6.05
CA GLY A 43 -10.02 2.42 6.49
C GLY A 43 -10.12 1.43 7.65
N ASN A 44 -11.34 1.08 8.01
CA ASN A 44 -11.64 0.09 9.04
C ASN A 44 -11.76 -1.32 8.45
N ARG A 45 -11.82 -2.35 9.33
CA ARG A 45 -12.29 -3.68 8.98
C ARG A 45 -13.75 -3.57 8.48
N PRO A 46 -14.15 -4.43 7.51
CA PRO A 46 -13.44 -5.60 6.98
C PRO A 46 -12.71 -5.36 5.63
N ILE A 47 -12.36 -4.13 5.26
CA ILE A 47 -11.64 -3.87 3.99
C ILE A 47 -10.35 -4.69 3.98
N PRO A 48 -10.02 -5.45 2.90
CA PRO A 48 -8.88 -6.36 2.90
C PRO A 48 -7.55 -5.70 3.28
N ILE A 49 -7.20 -4.54 2.71
CA ILE A 49 -5.98 -3.80 3.04
C ILE A 49 -5.96 -3.36 4.52
N SER A 50 -7.11 -3.00 5.09
CA SER A 50 -7.21 -2.61 6.49
C SER A 50 -7.20 -3.83 7.40
N ASP A 51 -7.91 -4.90 7.05
CA ASP A 51 -7.95 -6.13 7.84
C ASP A 51 -6.54 -6.73 8.00
N THR A 52 -5.74 -6.72 6.92
CA THR A 52 -4.36 -7.18 7.00
C THR A 52 -3.47 -6.28 7.85
N ALA A 53 -3.73 -4.97 7.92
CA ALA A 53 -3.01 -4.06 8.82
C ALA A 53 -3.28 -4.39 10.29
N PHE A 54 -4.55 -4.64 10.65
CA PHE A 54 -4.92 -5.12 11.99
C PHE A 54 -4.29 -6.48 12.30
N ARG A 55 -4.36 -7.43 11.36
CA ARG A 55 -3.76 -8.76 11.55
C ARG A 55 -2.24 -8.68 11.69
N TRP A 56 -1.57 -7.77 10.97
CA TRP A 56 -0.14 -7.53 11.11
C TRP A 56 0.21 -7.07 12.52
N ALA A 57 -0.51 -6.07 13.04
CA ALA A 57 -0.33 -5.60 14.42
C ALA A 57 -0.56 -6.71 15.45
N ASP A 58 -1.61 -7.53 15.26
CA ASP A 58 -1.92 -8.67 16.13
C ASP A 58 -0.80 -9.72 16.11
N LEU A 59 -0.28 -10.09 14.92
CA LEU A 59 0.83 -11.05 14.78
C LEU A 59 2.12 -10.55 15.42
N ILE A 60 2.45 -9.25 15.24
CA ILE A 60 3.62 -8.66 15.89
C ILE A 60 3.49 -8.78 17.42
N ARG A 61 2.33 -8.44 17.97
CA ARG A 61 2.07 -8.56 19.42
C ARG A 61 2.17 -10.02 19.88
N GLU A 62 1.52 -10.95 19.17
CA GLU A 62 1.53 -12.39 19.49
C GLU A 62 2.96 -12.94 19.48
N ARG A 63 3.73 -12.72 18.40
CA ARG A 63 5.07 -13.30 18.22
C ARG A 63 6.16 -12.61 19.05
N SER A 64 5.92 -11.38 19.47
CA SER A 64 6.79 -10.68 20.41
C SER A 64 6.46 -10.96 21.88
N ASN A 65 5.49 -11.85 22.19
CA ASN A 65 4.97 -12.06 23.55
C ASN A 65 4.54 -10.74 24.22
N GLY A 66 3.90 -9.84 23.47
CA GLY A 66 3.42 -8.55 23.95
C GLY A 66 4.50 -7.47 24.12
N ARG A 67 5.78 -7.73 23.83
CA ARG A 67 6.86 -6.73 23.96
C ARG A 67 6.72 -5.57 22.99
N ILE A 68 6.22 -5.83 21.78
CA ILE A 68 6.04 -4.82 20.73
C ILE A 68 4.54 -4.61 20.56
N ASN A 69 4.08 -3.44 21.02
CA ASN A 69 2.67 -3.07 20.99
C ASN A 69 2.42 -2.13 19.80
N VAL A 70 1.82 -2.66 18.72
CA VAL A 70 1.43 -1.87 17.54
C VAL A 70 -0.07 -1.62 17.60
N LYS A 71 -0.47 -0.35 17.67
CA LYS A 71 -1.87 0.06 17.66
C LYS A 71 -2.24 0.62 16.29
N VAL A 72 -3.35 0.11 15.76
CA VAL A 72 -3.86 0.53 14.45
C VAL A 72 -4.75 1.76 14.60
N TYR A 73 -4.50 2.75 13.77
CA TYR A 73 -5.23 4.00 13.62
C TYR A 73 -5.87 4.04 12.22
N PRO A 74 -7.12 3.54 12.08
CA PRO A 74 -7.80 3.46 10.80
C PRO A 74 -8.30 4.82 10.30
N GLY A 75 -8.71 4.88 9.01
CA GLY A 75 -9.23 6.11 8.41
C GLY A 75 -8.20 7.19 8.22
N SER A 76 -6.90 6.84 8.24
CA SER A 76 -5.78 7.80 8.18
C SER A 76 -5.93 8.94 9.20
N GLN A 77 -6.52 8.64 10.36
CA GLN A 77 -6.90 9.65 11.37
C GLN A 77 -5.69 10.43 11.92
N LEU A 78 -4.48 9.84 11.90
CA LEU A 78 -3.25 10.51 12.34
C LEU A 78 -2.83 11.67 11.41
N VAL A 79 -3.44 11.77 10.24
CA VAL A 79 -3.19 12.80 9.22
C VAL A 79 -4.47 13.50 8.75
N GLY A 80 -5.53 13.43 9.58
CA GLY A 80 -6.80 14.11 9.30
C GLY A 80 -7.57 13.51 8.12
N GLY A 81 -7.41 12.20 7.86
CA GLY A 81 -8.10 11.49 6.77
C GLY A 81 -7.45 11.62 5.39
N ASP A 82 -6.37 12.38 5.25
CA ASP A 82 -5.65 12.54 3.99
C ASP A 82 -4.50 11.53 3.86
N GLN A 83 -4.75 10.45 3.13
CA GLN A 83 -3.82 9.34 2.92
C GLN A 83 -2.48 9.78 2.27
N THR A 84 -2.50 10.85 1.47
CA THR A 84 -1.30 11.33 0.78
C THR A 84 -0.27 11.92 1.73
N ARG A 85 -0.66 12.24 2.98
CA ARG A 85 0.21 12.81 4.01
C ARG A 85 0.89 11.76 4.88
N GLU A 86 0.54 10.48 4.78
CA GLU A 86 1.06 9.42 5.66
C GLU A 86 2.57 9.26 5.55
N LEU A 87 3.14 9.26 4.33
CA LEU A 87 4.58 9.14 4.12
C LEU A 87 5.37 10.32 4.75
N LEU A 88 4.84 11.54 4.67
CA LEU A 88 5.42 12.70 5.35
C LEU A 88 5.34 12.53 6.88
N ALA A 89 4.20 12.07 7.40
CA ALA A 89 4.00 11.84 8.83
C ALA A 89 4.91 10.72 9.38
N MET A 90 5.27 9.72 8.58
CA MET A 90 6.29 8.73 8.93
C MET A 90 7.67 9.37 9.08
N ARG A 91 8.08 10.21 8.13
CA ARG A 91 9.36 10.95 8.22
C ARG A 91 9.43 11.89 9.42
N GLN A 92 8.28 12.43 9.84
CA GLN A 92 8.14 13.30 11.02
C GLN A 92 8.00 12.53 12.33
N GLY A 93 7.95 11.18 12.29
CA GLY A 93 7.80 10.34 13.49
C GLY A 93 6.40 10.32 14.09
N THR A 94 5.37 10.81 13.36
CA THR A 94 3.97 10.73 13.78
C THR A 94 3.39 9.34 13.53
N ILE A 95 3.84 8.66 12.49
CA ILE A 95 3.44 7.30 12.11
C ILE A 95 4.68 6.42 12.11
N ASP A 96 4.59 5.23 12.72
CA ASP A 96 5.68 4.26 12.80
C ASP A 96 5.59 3.19 11.71
N PHE A 97 4.37 2.70 11.44
CA PHE A 97 4.03 1.64 10.50
C PHE A 97 2.89 2.10 9.60
N THR A 98 2.84 1.61 8.38
CA THR A 98 1.65 1.79 7.54
C THR A 98 1.50 0.67 6.50
N VAL A 99 0.26 0.46 6.08
CA VAL A 99 -0.09 -0.29 4.88
C VAL A 99 -0.72 0.69 3.92
N SER A 100 0.04 1.13 2.93
CA SER A 100 -0.34 2.21 2.01
C SER A 100 -0.61 1.69 0.60
N SER A 101 -1.63 2.25 -0.04
CA SER A 101 -1.85 2.14 -1.48
C SER A 101 -0.74 2.86 -2.25
N THR A 102 -0.25 2.27 -3.34
CA THR A 102 0.72 2.89 -4.24
C THR A 102 0.20 4.18 -4.87
N ILE A 103 -1.10 4.31 -5.05
CA ILE A 103 -1.76 5.53 -5.53
C ILE A 103 -1.48 6.69 -4.57
N ASN A 104 -1.63 6.47 -3.26
CA ASN A 104 -1.42 7.50 -2.26
C ASN A 104 0.07 7.84 -2.05
N LEU A 105 0.97 6.92 -2.38
CA LEU A 105 2.42 7.15 -2.36
C LEU A 105 2.92 7.91 -3.58
N SER A 106 2.28 7.74 -4.73
CA SER A 106 2.74 8.24 -6.03
C SER A 106 2.97 9.76 -6.12
N PRO A 107 2.23 10.64 -5.42
CA PRO A 107 2.52 12.07 -5.44
C PRO A 107 3.89 12.44 -4.85
N GLN A 108 4.37 11.68 -3.86
CA GLN A 108 5.65 11.91 -3.21
C GLN A 108 6.77 11.01 -3.76
N VAL A 109 6.42 9.81 -4.28
CA VAL A 109 7.36 8.82 -4.82
C VAL A 109 6.96 8.51 -6.26
N ARG A 110 7.44 9.34 -7.19
CA ARG A 110 7.05 9.28 -8.60
C ARG A 110 7.11 7.90 -9.25
N PRO A 111 8.14 7.04 -8.99
CA PRO A 111 8.16 5.68 -9.51
C PRO A 111 6.95 4.82 -9.14
N MET A 112 6.27 5.10 -8.01
CA MET A 112 5.03 4.39 -7.63
C MET A 112 3.88 4.62 -8.61
N SER A 113 3.95 5.68 -9.44
CA SER A 113 3.01 5.90 -10.55
C SER A 113 3.09 4.82 -11.64
N LEU A 114 4.05 3.89 -11.57
CA LEU A 114 4.09 2.72 -12.45
C LEU A 114 2.76 1.94 -12.42
N PHE A 115 2.23 1.70 -11.22
CA PHE A 115 0.94 1.01 -11.04
C PHE A 115 -0.26 1.81 -11.54
N ASN A 116 -0.10 3.11 -11.79
CA ASN A 116 -1.15 4.02 -12.25
C ASN A 116 -1.13 4.23 -13.77
N LEU A 117 -0.14 3.67 -14.50
CA LEU A 117 -0.11 3.75 -15.95
C LEU A 117 -1.33 2.99 -16.53
N PRO A 118 -2.18 3.67 -17.33
CA PRO A 118 -3.43 3.08 -17.77
C PRO A 118 -3.19 1.86 -18.65
N PHE A 119 -3.88 0.76 -18.32
CA PHE A 119 -3.86 -0.53 -19.04
C PHE A 119 -2.47 -1.19 -19.16
N LEU A 120 -1.51 -0.83 -18.30
CA LEU A 120 -0.21 -1.51 -18.23
C LEU A 120 -0.37 -2.99 -17.82
N MET A 121 -1.27 -3.25 -16.85
CA MET A 121 -1.47 -4.59 -16.28
C MET A 121 -2.83 -5.14 -16.71
N PRO A 122 -2.87 -6.10 -17.67
CA PRO A 122 -4.14 -6.64 -18.14
C PRO A 122 -4.81 -7.63 -17.17
N ASP A 123 -4.03 -8.25 -16.27
CA ASP A 123 -4.50 -9.31 -15.38
C ASP A 123 -3.63 -9.41 -14.11
N SER A 124 -4.06 -10.27 -13.17
CA SER A 124 -3.35 -10.50 -11.91
C SER A 124 -1.95 -11.09 -12.09
N LYS A 125 -1.69 -11.86 -13.14
CA LYS A 125 -0.33 -12.37 -13.42
C LYS A 125 0.62 -11.23 -13.78
N ALA A 126 0.14 -10.25 -14.54
CA ALA A 126 0.90 -9.04 -14.84
C ALA A 126 1.21 -8.25 -13.57
N PHE A 127 0.23 -8.10 -12.69
CA PHE A 127 0.42 -7.48 -11.39
C PHE A 127 1.46 -8.22 -10.54
N ASP A 128 1.35 -9.56 -10.44
CA ASP A 128 2.27 -10.40 -9.68
C ASP A 128 3.71 -10.26 -10.18
N ALA A 129 3.91 -10.13 -11.51
CA ALA A 129 5.22 -9.92 -12.10
C ALA A 129 5.87 -8.59 -11.68
N LEU A 130 5.09 -7.57 -11.32
CA LEU A 130 5.59 -6.25 -10.90
C LEU A 130 5.90 -6.17 -9.41
N ILE A 131 5.15 -6.89 -8.57
CA ILE A 131 5.37 -6.90 -7.11
C ILE A 131 6.40 -7.95 -6.67
N THR A 132 6.98 -8.67 -7.62
CA THR A 132 8.05 -9.66 -7.41
C THR A 132 9.23 -9.36 -8.32
N GLY A 133 10.42 -9.71 -7.89
CA GLY A 133 11.61 -9.58 -8.73
C GLY A 133 12.17 -8.15 -8.91
N PRO A 134 12.82 -7.86 -10.06
CA PRO A 134 13.60 -6.62 -10.24
C PRO A 134 12.79 -5.32 -10.16
N VAL A 135 11.55 -5.32 -10.67
CA VAL A 135 10.67 -4.14 -10.63
C VAL A 135 10.36 -3.75 -9.18
N ALA A 136 9.95 -4.73 -8.36
CA ALA A 136 9.70 -4.53 -6.94
C ALA A 136 10.94 -3.96 -6.23
N ALA A 137 12.12 -4.52 -6.52
CA ALA A 137 13.38 -4.06 -5.89
C ALA A 137 13.72 -2.60 -6.23
N GLU A 138 13.48 -2.14 -7.46
CA GLU A 138 13.69 -0.73 -7.83
C GLU A 138 12.70 0.20 -7.12
N LEU A 139 11.43 -0.21 -7.00
CA LEU A 139 10.41 0.54 -6.26
C LEU A 139 10.72 0.59 -4.76
N GLU A 140 11.22 -0.51 -4.17
CA GLU A 140 11.66 -0.56 -2.78
C GLU A 140 12.85 0.37 -2.50
N LYS A 141 13.80 0.48 -3.44
CA LYS A 141 14.89 1.47 -3.35
C LYS A 141 14.35 2.90 -3.34
N ALA A 142 13.37 3.19 -4.20
CA ALA A 142 12.73 4.51 -4.23
C ALA A 142 12.03 4.85 -2.90
N MET A 143 11.39 3.86 -2.25
CA MET A 143 10.80 4.03 -0.91
C MET A 143 11.85 4.19 0.17
N THR A 144 12.91 3.39 0.13
CA THR A 144 14.00 3.48 1.12
C THR A 144 14.65 4.87 1.09
N ALA A 145 14.79 5.47 -0.07
CA ALA A 145 15.26 6.84 -0.22
C ALA A 145 14.35 7.89 0.44
N GLN A 146 13.10 7.53 0.74
CA GLN A 146 12.16 8.38 1.48
C GLN A 146 12.23 8.21 3.01
N GLY A 147 13.18 7.42 3.53
CA GLY A 147 13.36 7.22 4.97
C GLY A 147 12.38 6.20 5.58
N VAL A 148 11.90 5.26 4.78
CA VAL A 148 11.07 4.13 5.22
C VAL A 148 11.67 2.81 4.75
N VAL A 149 11.30 1.72 5.40
CA VAL A 149 11.76 0.37 5.06
C VAL A 149 10.58 -0.45 4.55
N PRO A 150 10.52 -0.73 3.24
CA PRO A 150 9.54 -1.64 2.67
C PRO A 150 9.78 -3.06 3.17
N LEU A 151 8.72 -3.80 3.49
CA LEU A 151 8.79 -5.15 4.03
C LEU A 151 8.06 -6.19 3.19
N ALA A 152 6.93 -5.81 2.60
CA ALA A 152 6.12 -6.71 1.79
C ALA A 152 5.21 -5.95 0.83
N TRP A 153 4.94 -6.57 -0.31
CA TRP A 153 3.94 -6.15 -1.28
C TRP A 153 2.65 -6.94 -1.09
N GLY A 154 1.54 -6.24 -1.12
CA GLY A 154 0.19 -6.77 -1.14
C GLY A 154 -0.61 -6.18 -2.28
N GLU A 155 -1.90 -6.44 -2.29
CA GLU A 155 -2.83 -5.99 -3.32
C GLU A 155 -4.03 -5.31 -2.68
N ASN A 156 -4.37 -4.11 -3.16
CA ASN A 156 -5.67 -3.50 -2.90
C ASN A 156 -6.68 -3.96 -3.97
N GLY A 157 -6.24 -4.13 -5.21
CA GLY A 157 -6.97 -4.73 -6.31
C GLY A 157 -6.99 -3.91 -7.59
N PHE A 158 -7.53 -4.50 -8.67
CA PHE A 158 -7.86 -3.77 -9.87
C PHE A 158 -8.97 -2.76 -9.59
N ARG A 159 -8.82 -1.58 -10.15
CA ARG A 159 -9.75 -0.47 -9.90
C ARG A 159 -10.79 -0.41 -11.02
N GLU A 160 -12.03 -0.49 -10.59
CA GLU A 160 -13.19 -0.50 -11.45
C GLU A 160 -13.99 0.79 -11.25
N ILE A 161 -14.69 1.22 -12.27
CA ILE A 161 -15.46 2.46 -12.20
C ILE A 161 -16.93 2.19 -11.88
N SER A 162 -17.47 2.89 -10.89
CA SER A 162 -18.91 2.89 -10.60
C SER A 162 -19.48 4.29 -10.74
N ASN A 163 -20.78 4.35 -11.10
CA ASN A 163 -21.46 5.63 -11.23
C ASN A 163 -22.99 5.50 -11.04
N SER A 164 -23.66 6.66 -10.90
CA SER A 164 -25.10 6.77 -10.71
C SER A 164 -25.87 7.08 -11.99
N LYS A 165 -25.22 7.23 -13.15
CA LYS A 165 -25.83 7.79 -14.36
C LYS A 165 -26.20 6.77 -15.43
N ARG A 166 -25.22 5.94 -15.84
CA ARG A 166 -25.37 5.03 -16.99
C ARG A 166 -24.27 3.98 -17.03
N PRO A 167 -24.50 2.87 -17.74
CA PRO A 167 -23.43 1.93 -18.08
C PRO A 167 -22.30 2.62 -18.85
N ILE A 168 -21.06 2.20 -18.62
CA ILE A 168 -19.88 2.67 -19.34
C ILE A 168 -19.31 1.50 -20.13
N ARG A 169 -19.32 1.59 -21.46
CA ARG A 169 -18.76 0.59 -22.39
C ARG A 169 -17.78 1.19 -23.39
N THR A 170 -17.82 2.50 -23.59
CA THR A 170 -16.96 3.25 -24.49
C THR A 170 -16.40 4.49 -23.79
N PRO A 171 -15.27 5.07 -24.25
CA PRO A 171 -14.79 6.35 -23.72
C PRO A 171 -15.83 7.48 -23.75
N ALA A 172 -16.69 7.50 -24.78
CA ALA A 172 -17.73 8.52 -24.91
C ALA A 172 -18.76 8.50 -23.77
N ASP A 173 -18.98 7.36 -23.13
CA ASP A 173 -19.93 7.22 -22.03
C ASP A 173 -19.47 7.97 -20.76
N LEU A 174 -18.18 8.27 -20.64
CA LEU A 174 -17.64 9.06 -19.53
C LEU A 174 -17.78 10.56 -19.70
N LYS A 175 -18.15 11.03 -20.92
CA LYS A 175 -18.19 12.45 -21.22
C LYS A 175 -19.07 13.22 -20.23
N GLY A 176 -18.47 14.23 -19.60
CA GLY A 176 -19.14 15.15 -18.67
C GLY A 176 -19.40 14.58 -17.27
N MET A 177 -19.12 13.30 -17.00
CA MET A 177 -19.30 12.73 -15.66
C MET A 177 -18.28 13.30 -14.68
N LYS A 178 -18.75 13.65 -13.49
CA LYS A 178 -17.89 14.03 -12.36
C LYS A 178 -17.40 12.76 -11.67
N ILE A 179 -16.12 12.42 -11.91
CA ILE A 179 -15.52 11.19 -11.39
C ILE A 179 -14.50 11.50 -10.29
N ARG A 180 -14.74 10.97 -9.11
CA ARG A 180 -13.77 11.06 -7.99
C ARG A 180 -12.62 10.08 -8.18
N PHE A 181 -11.41 10.55 -7.92
CA PHE A 181 -10.21 9.72 -7.77
C PHE A 181 -9.46 10.05 -6.46
N ALA A 182 -8.62 9.11 -5.99
CA ALA A 182 -7.98 9.25 -4.67
C ALA A 182 -6.83 10.27 -4.69
N ALA A 183 -5.82 10.06 -5.53
CA ALA A 183 -4.61 10.87 -5.58
C ALA A 183 -3.87 10.71 -6.91
N GLY A 184 -2.93 11.63 -7.19
CA GLY A 184 -2.04 11.57 -8.34
C GLY A 184 -2.62 12.22 -9.60
N ASN A 185 -1.89 13.18 -10.16
CA ASN A 185 -2.31 13.92 -11.35
C ASN A 185 -2.52 13.04 -12.59
N ILE A 186 -1.92 11.85 -12.64
CA ILE A 186 -2.13 10.89 -13.73
C ILE A 186 -3.61 10.50 -13.86
N PHE A 187 -4.34 10.38 -12.76
CA PHE A 187 -5.78 10.07 -12.80
C PHE A 187 -6.59 11.22 -13.38
N ALA A 188 -6.22 12.46 -13.05
CA ALA A 188 -6.84 13.63 -13.67
C ALA A 188 -6.59 13.63 -15.18
N ASP A 189 -5.36 13.35 -15.64
CA ASP A 189 -5.04 13.23 -17.04
C ASP A 189 -5.84 12.11 -17.75
N ILE A 190 -5.96 10.93 -17.11
CA ILE A 190 -6.73 9.79 -17.64
C ILE A 190 -8.19 10.17 -17.84
N PHE A 191 -8.86 10.68 -16.80
CA PHE A 191 -10.26 11.02 -16.87
C PHE A 191 -10.55 12.19 -17.79
N ASN A 192 -9.65 13.19 -17.87
CA ASN A 192 -9.74 14.27 -18.86
C ASN A 192 -9.62 13.73 -20.29
N ALA A 193 -8.70 12.81 -20.57
CA ALA A 193 -8.56 12.19 -21.88
C ALA A 193 -9.80 11.38 -22.28
N LEU A 194 -10.56 10.86 -21.30
CA LEU A 194 -11.83 10.17 -21.49
C LEU A 194 -13.05 11.13 -21.51
N GLY A 195 -12.83 12.44 -21.42
CA GLY A 195 -13.89 13.46 -21.47
C GLY A 195 -14.69 13.61 -20.18
N ALA A 196 -14.28 13.00 -19.09
CA ALA A 196 -14.90 13.17 -17.78
C ALA A 196 -14.39 14.44 -17.07
N ASN A 197 -15.02 14.79 -15.95
CA ASN A 197 -14.62 15.87 -15.05
C ASN A 197 -14.02 15.25 -13.77
N PRO A 198 -12.69 15.06 -13.68
CA PRO A 198 -12.06 14.44 -12.53
C PRO A 198 -12.04 15.36 -11.30
N LEU A 199 -12.33 14.78 -10.12
CA LEU A 199 -12.26 15.47 -8.83
C LEU A 199 -11.40 14.63 -7.86
N GLN A 200 -10.30 15.21 -7.40
CA GLN A 200 -9.49 14.59 -6.37
C GLN A 200 -10.11 14.84 -5.00
N MET A 201 -10.30 13.79 -4.21
CA MET A 201 -10.69 13.91 -2.81
C MET A 201 -10.27 12.68 -2.00
N SER A 202 -10.13 12.88 -0.68
CA SER A 202 -9.79 11.81 0.26
C SER A 202 -10.84 10.69 0.26
N PHE A 203 -10.48 9.52 0.79
CA PHE A 203 -11.45 8.44 0.92
C PHE A 203 -12.54 8.77 1.97
N ALA A 204 -12.18 9.55 3.00
CA ALA A 204 -13.12 9.98 4.02
C ALA A 204 -14.26 10.87 3.46
N ASP A 205 -13.96 11.67 2.43
CA ASP A 205 -14.92 12.59 1.81
C ASP A 205 -15.78 11.92 0.73
N LEU A 206 -15.42 10.70 0.28
CA LEU A 206 -16.09 10.04 -0.84
C LEU A 206 -17.57 9.77 -0.57
N GLN A 207 -17.90 9.17 0.57
CA GLN A 207 -19.29 8.79 0.87
C GLN A 207 -20.23 10.00 0.97
N PRO A 208 -19.88 11.09 1.68
CA PRO A 208 -20.64 12.33 1.63
C PRO A 208 -20.81 12.89 0.21
N ALA A 209 -19.76 12.89 -0.61
CA ALA A 209 -19.79 13.40 -1.96
C ALA A 209 -20.71 12.59 -2.90
N LEU A 210 -20.74 11.26 -2.76
CA LEU A 210 -21.66 10.39 -3.49
C LEU A 210 -23.12 10.63 -3.04
N THR A 211 -23.34 10.74 -1.73
CA THR A 211 -24.68 10.96 -1.15
C THR A 211 -25.32 12.26 -1.63
N THR A 212 -24.52 13.33 -1.71
CA THR A 212 -24.98 14.67 -2.13
C THR A 212 -25.01 14.84 -3.65
N GLY A 213 -24.46 13.92 -4.43
CA GLY A 213 -24.29 14.07 -5.87
C GLY A 213 -23.22 15.09 -6.26
N ALA A 214 -22.32 15.45 -5.35
CA ALA A 214 -21.15 16.28 -5.67
C ALA A 214 -20.27 15.59 -6.73
N VAL A 215 -20.22 14.27 -6.73
CA VAL A 215 -19.65 13.42 -7.79
C VAL A 215 -20.69 12.44 -8.31
N ASP A 216 -20.58 12.07 -9.61
CA ASP A 216 -21.45 11.11 -10.26
C ASP A 216 -20.94 9.68 -10.08
N GLY A 217 -19.63 9.52 -9.94
CA GLY A 217 -19.00 8.22 -9.84
C GLY A 217 -17.63 8.28 -9.19
N GLN A 218 -17.05 7.09 -9.03
CA GLN A 218 -15.75 6.88 -8.41
C GLN A 218 -15.08 5.62 -8.98
N GLU A 219 -13.80 5.44 -8.71
CA GLU A 219 -13.04 4.26 -9.07
C GLU A 219 -12.40 3.65 -7.81
N ASN A 220 -12.61 2.36 -7.62
CA ASN A 220 -12.06 1.57 -6.53
C ASN A 220 -12.15 0.07 -6.84
N PRO A 221 -11.42 -0.78 -6.12
CA PRO A 221 -11.60 -2.23 -6.22
C PRO A 221 -13.01 -2.67 -5.83
N ILE A 222 -13.46 -3.79 -6.41
CA ILE A 222 -14.81 -4.34 -6.19
C ILE A 222 -15.04 -4.69 -4.72
N ASN A 223 -14.02 -5.17 -4.01
CA ASN A 223 -14.13 -5.46 -2.58
C ASN A 223 -14.48 -4.20 -1.76
N LEU A 224 -13.89 -3.04 -2.08
CA LEU A 224 -14.28 -1.78 -1.46
C LEU A 224 -15.71 -1.40 -1.82
N TYR A 225 -16.10 -1.54 -3.08
CA TYR A 225 -17.47 -1.27 -3.52
C TYR A 225 -18.48 -2.07 -2.68
N LEU A 226 -18.25 -3.37 -2.51
CA LEU A 226 -19.10 -4.27 -1.73
C LEU A 226 -19.13 -3.92 -0.24
N MET A 227 -17.96 -3.66 0.37
CA MET A 227 -17.81 -3.38 1.79
C MET A 227 -18.47 -2.06 2.20
N PHE A 228 -18.34 -1.04 1.37
CA PHE A 228 -18.95 0.27 1.61
C PHE A 228 -20.38 0.38 1.10
N LYS A 229 -20.94 -0.74 0.60
CA LYS A 229 -22.31 -0.78 0.07
C LYS A 229 -22.57 0.38 -0.89
N MET A 230 -21.64 0.60 -1.85
CA MET A 230 -21.72 1.72 -2.78
C MET A 230 -23.03 1.73 -3.59
N ASP A 231 -23.65 0.57 -3.76
CA ASP A 231 -24.99 0.42 -4.34
C ASP A 231 -26.06 1.22 -3.59
N THR A 232 -25.92 1.41 -2.28
CA THR A 232 -26.83 2.24 -1.46
C THR A 232 -26.58 3.74 -1.61
N LEU A 233 -25.45 4.12 -2.22
CA LEU A 233 -25.05 5.48 -2.54
C LEU A 233 -25.29 5.81 -4.02
N ALA A 234 -26.35 5.23 -4.60
CA ALA A 234 -26.75 5.37 -6.00
C ALA A 234 -25.72 4.90 -7.04
N GLN A 235 -24.65 4.18 -6.65
CA GLN A 235 -23.64 3.67 -7.57
C GLN A 235 -24.13 2.37 -8.22
N LYS A 236 -25.18 2.44 -9.08
CA LYS A 236 -25.86 1.27 -9.63
C LYS A 236 -25.22 0.70 -10.90
N HIS A 237 -24.33 1.42 -11.55
CA HIS A 237 -23.61 0.99 -12.74
C HIS A 237 -22.15 0.75 -12.36
N LEU A 238 -21.66 -0.47 -12.54
CA LEU A 238 -20.27 -0.86 -12.30
C LEU A 238 -19.64 -1.40 -13.57
N THR A 239 -18.56 -0.80 -14.04
CA THR A 239 -17.83 -1.27 -15.21
C THR A 239 -16.50 -1.87 -14.79
N VAL A 240 -16.28 -3.13 -15.14
CA VAL A 240 -15.06 -3.91 -14.92
C VAL A 240 -14.18 -3.76 -16.14
N TRP A 241 -13.19 -2.89 -16.05
CA TRP A 241 -12.29 -2.53 -17.15
C TRP A 241 -10.80 -2.80 -16.87
N ASN A 242 -10.42 -3.01 -15.61
CA ASN A 242 -9.04 -3.33 -15.17
C ASN A 242 -8.02 -2.28 -15.68
N TYR A 243 -8.33 -0.99 -15.60
CA TYR A 243 -7.49 0.05 -16.22
C TYR A 243 -6.20 0.32 -15.45
N VAL A 244 -6.19 0.18 -14.13
CA VAL A 244 -5.02 0.21 -13.26
C VAL A 244 -5.18 -0.82 -12.15
N ALA A 245 -4.06 -1.32 -11.61
CA ALA A 245 -4.05 -2.17 -10.43
C ALA A 245 -3.31 -1.45 -9.30
N ASP A 246 -3.93 -1.43 -8.13
CA ASP A 246 -3.41 -0.75 -6.95
C ASP A 246 -2.72 -1.75 -6.02
N ALA A 247 -1.40 -1.61 -5.88
CA ALA A 247 -0.65 -2.40 -4.92
C ALA A 247 -0.72 -1.79 -3.52
N ALA A 248 -0.58 -2.64 -2.52
CA ALA A 248 -0.41 -2.25 -1.13
C ALA A 248 1.04 -2.49 -0.70
N LEU A 249 1.63 -1.55 0.03
CA LEU A 249 2.99 -1.66 0.54
C LEU A 249 2.98 -1.62 2.06
N TYR A 250 3.55 -2.65 2.68
CA TYR A 250 3.78 -2.74 4.13
C TYR A 250 5.14 -2.15 4.44
N HIS A 251 5.21 -1.08 5.22
CA HIS A 251 6.49 -0.43 5.51
C HIS A 251 6.55 0.21 6.88
N VAL A 252 7.77 0.44 7.36
CA VAL A 252 8.10 0.95 8.68
C VAL A 252 8.97 2.19 8.51
N ALA A 253 8.79 3.21 9.36
CA ALA A 253 9.68 4.35 9.41
C ALA A 253 11.11 3.90 9.73
N LYS A 254 12.12 4.34 8.96
CA LYS A 254 13.50 3.84 9.10
C LYS A 254 14.06 4.02 10.51
N PRO A 255 13.90 5.15 11.22
CA PRO A 255 14.38 5.27 12.61
C PRO A 255 13.75 4.25 13.57
N VAL A 256 12.47 3.91 13.35
CA VAL A 256 11.75 2.89 14.12
C VAL A 256 12.31 1.50 13.81
N TRP A 257 12.50 1.18 12.53
CA TRP A 257 13.09 -0.07 12.08
C TRP A 257 14.47 -0.29 12.66
N ASP A 258 15.34 0.71 12.59
CA ASP A 258 16.72 0.66 13.08
C ASP A 258 16.81 0.50 14.61
N SER A 259 15.75 0.83 15.35
CA SER A 259 15.67 0.67 16.80
C SER A 259 15.37 -0.75 17.25
N PHE A 260 14.83 -1.61 16.36
CA PHE A 260 14.56 -3.00 16.67
C PHE A 260 15.80 -3.87 16.62
N ALA A 261 15.85 -4.88 17.49
CA ALA A 261 16.82 -5.97 17.38
C ALA A 261 16.63 -6.73 16.07
N LYS A 262 17.70 -7.34 15.54
CA LYS A 262 17.63 -8.12 14.30
C LYS A 262 16.54 -9.20 14.33
N ALA A 263 16.40 -9.91 15.44
CA ALA A 263 15.37 -10.93 15.61
C ALA A 263 13.95 -10.35 15.54
N ASP A 264 13.73 -9.14 16.09
CA ASP A 264 12.44 -8.44 16.00
C ASP A 264 12.19 -7.91 14.58
N GLN A 265 13.24 -7.40 13.91
CA GLN A 265 13.14 -7.01 12.49
C GLN A 265 12.72 -8.20 11.61
N ASP A 266 13.35 -9.36 11.77
CA ASP A 266 13.04 -10.56 11.00
C ASP A 266 11.59 -11.01 11.26
N MET A 267 11.17 -11.07 12.51
CA MET A 267 9.81 -11.42 12.90
C MET A 267 8.79 -10.43 12.31
N ILE A 268 9.02 -9.12 12.37
CA ILE A 268 8.14 -8.09 11.83
C ILE A 268 8.06 -8.23 10.30
N ALA A 269 9.17 -8.45 9.61
CA ALA A 269 9.20 -8.64 8.16
C ALA A 269 8.45 -9.92 7.73
N ASP A 270 8.63 -11.02 8.45
CA ASP A 270 7.98 -12.28 8.14
C ASP A 270 6.46 -12.21 8.37
N THR A 271 6.02 -11.51 9.44
CA THR A 271 4.58 -11.26 9.67
C THR A 271 4.00 -10.37 8.57
N ALA A 272 4.72 -9.34 8.09
CA ALA A 272 4.28 -8.51 6.97
C ALA A 272 4.07 -9.34 5.69
N LYS A 273 5.03 -10.20 5.34
CA LYS A 273 4.93 -11.09 4.17
C LYS A 273 3.78 -12.08 4.28
N GLU A 274 3.53 -12.62 5.48
CA GLU A 274 2.43 -13.54 5.73
C GLU A 274 1.08 -12.86 5.49
N VAL A 275 0.84 -11.71 6.12
CA VAL A 275 -0.45 -11.00 5.98
C VAL A 275 -0.62 -10.41 4.59
N ALA A 276 0.45 -10.00 3.90
CA ALA A 276 0.39 -9.53 2.53
C ALA A 276 -0.12 -10.61 1.57
N ARG A 277 0.37 -11.86 1.70
CA ARG A 277 -0.16 -13.01 0.92
C ARG A 277 -1.63 -13.28 1.21
N GLN A 278 -2.05 -13.20 2.49
CA GLN A 278 -3.45 -13.35 2.87
C GLN A 278 -4.31 -12.23 2.26
N GLY A 279 -3.79 -11.00 2.24
CA GLY A 279 -4.44 -9.83 1.64
C GLY A 279 -4.64 -9.97 0.13
N ILE A 280 -3.64 -10.45 -0.61
CA ILE A 280 -3.74 -10.71 -2.04
C ILE A 280 -4.86 -11.73 -2.31
N ALA A 281 -4.89 -12.84 -1.57
CA ALA A 281 -5.94 -13.84 -1.72
C ALA A 281 -7.34 -13.27 -1.41
N ALA A 282 -7.46 -12.45 -0.35
CA ALA A 282 -8.72 -11.81 0.03
C ALA A 282 -9.19 -10.78 -1.01
N SER A 283 -8.28 -10.00 -1.59
CA SER A 283 -8.59 -9.00 -2.61
C SER A 283 -9.09 -9.61 -3.93
N ARG A 284 -8.67 -10.84 -4.23
CA ARG A 284 -9.04 -11.56 -5.46
C ARG A 284 -10.25 -12.48 -5.30
N LYS A 285 -10.71 -12.68 -4.06
CA LYS A 285 -11.82 -13.61 -3.77
C LYS A 285 -13.09 -13.16 -4.46
N GLY A 286 -13.76 -14.10 -5.14
CA GLY A 286 -15.02 -13.85 -5.82
C GLY A 286 -14.93 -13.13 -7.16
N LEU A 287 -13.71 -12.83 -7.64
CA LEU A 287 -13.45 -12.04 -8.85
C LEU A 287 -13.06 -12.91 -10.07
N GLY A 288 -13.53 -14.14 -10.15
CA GLY A 288 -13.36 -15.02 -11.31
C GLY A 288 -12.17 -15.98 -11.20
N ALA A 289 -11.25 -15.81 -10.28
CA ALA A 289 -10.15 -16.74 -10.09
C ALA A 289 -10.66 -18.14 -9.70
N GLY A 290 -10.20 -19.17 -10.41
CA GLY A 290 -10.66 -20.55 -10.18
C GLY A 290 -12.16 -20.78 -10.43
N GLY A 291 -12.83 -19.87 -11.17
CA GLY A 291 -14.27 -19.93 -11.43
C GLY A 291 -15.15 -19.35 -10.33
N ASP A 292 -14.59 -18.81 -9.24
CA ASP A 292 -15.34 -18.15 -8.16
C ASP A 292 -15.78 -16.74 -8.59
N ASN A 293 -17.07 -16.58 -8.89
CA ASN A 293 -17.71 -15.31 -9.29
C ASN A 293 -18.58 -14.73 -8.16
N SER A 294 -18.43 -15.20 -6.93
CA SER A 294 -19.35 -14.87 -5.83
C SER A 294 -19.50 -13.37 -5.55
N ALA A 295 -18.46 -12.55 -5.79
CA ALA A 295 -18.55 -11.10 -5.67
C ALA A 295 -19.47 -10.48 -6.73
N PHE A 296 -19.39 -10.94 -7.98
CA PHE A 296 -20.27 -10.49 -9.06
C PHE A 296 -21.72 -10.94 -8.86
N ASP A 297 -21.93 -12.14 -8.34
CA ASP A 297 -23.25 -12.65 -8.00
C ASP A 297 -23.89 -11.84 -6.88
N GLU A 298 -23.11 -11.45 -5.88
CA GLU A 298 -23.57 -10.56 -4.81
C GLU A 298 -23.95 -9.17 -5.34
N LEU A 299 -23.16 -8.60 -6.24
CA LEU A 299 -23.48 -7.31 -6.89
C LEU A 299 -24.81 -7.38 -7.64
N LYS A 300 -25.04 -8.44 -8.42
CA LYS A 300 -26.30 -8.65 -9.14
C LYS A 300 -27.48 -8.77 -8.19
N LYS A 301 -27.35 -9.51 -7.08
CA LYS A 301 -28.40 -9.62 -6.04
C LYS A 301 -28.75 -8.28 -5.42
N ARG A 302 -27.78 -7.35 -5.31
CA ARG A 302 -28.01 -5.97 -4.83
C ARG A 302 -28.56 -5.03 -5.92
N GLY A 303 -28.87 -5.55 -7.10
CA GLY A 303 -29.39 -4.77 -8.22
C GLY A 303 -28.36 -3.85 -8.86
N VAL A 304 -27.06 -4.22 -8.81
CA VAL A 304 -25.99 -3.51 -9.51
C VAL A 304 -25.90 -4.04 -10.93
N GLU A 305 -25.92 -3.14 -11.90
CA GLU A 305 -25.69 -3.45 -13.31
C GLU A 305 -24.17 -3.52 -13.56
N VAL A 306 -23.65 -4.73 -13.73
CA VAL A 306 -22.22 -4.97 -13.93
C VAL A 306 -21.92 -5.12 -15.42
N GLN A 307 -21.08 -4.23 -15.95
CA GLN A 307 -20.55 -4.28 -17.31
C GLN A 307 -19.15 -4.91 -17.29
N MET A 308 -19.03 -6.14 -17.79
CA MET A 308 -17.74 -6.79 -18.03
C MET A 308 -17.25 -6.40 -19.43
N LEU A 309 -16.23 -5.54 -19.53
CA LEU A 309 -15.72 -5.13 -20.84
C LEU A 309 -14.94 -6.25 -21.51
N SER A 310 -15.23 -6.46 -22.79
CA SER A 310 -14.44 -7.33 -23.68
C SER A 310 -13.03 -6.77 -23.91
N ALA A 311 -12.14 -7.59 -24.43
CA ALA A 311 -10.79 -7.15 -24.81
C ALA A 311 -10.82 -6.01 -25.84
N ALA A 312 -11.75 -6.03 -26.79
CA ALA A 312 -11.93 -4.98 -27.79
C ALA A 312 -12.35 -3.66 -27.16
N GLU A 313 -13.37 -3.68 -26.26
CA GLU A 313 -13.81 -2.48 -25.54
C GLU A 313 -12.66 -1.91 -24.66
N LYS A 314 -11.92 -2.74 -23.94
CA LYS A 314 -10.74 -2.30 -23.17
C LYS A 314 -9.66 -1.66 -24.06
N ALA A 315 -9.45 -2.20 -25.26
CA ALA A 315 -8.50 -1.64 -26.23
C ALA A 315 -8.89 -0.21 -26.69
N GLU A 316 -10.18 0.10 -26.79
CA GLU A 316 -10.63 1.48 -27.09
C GLU A 316 -10.24 2.46 -26.00
N PHE A 317 -10.43 2.10 -24.72
CA PHE A 317 -10.01 2.91 -23.60
C PHE A 317 -8.48 3.04 -23.53
N ALA A 318 -7.74 1.95 -23.75
CA ALA A 318 -6.29 1.97 -23.80
C ALA A 318 -5.78 2.92 -24.91
N LYS A 319 -6.41 2.88 -26.10
CA LYS A 319 -6.11 3.81 -27.20
C LYS A 319 -6.41 5.25 -26.82
N ALA A 320 -7.55 5.52 -26.20
CA ALA A 320 -7.95 6.87 -25.78
C ALA A 320 -7.02 7.46 -24.72
N THR A 321 -6.40 6.62 -23.89
CA THR A 321 -5.48 7.05 -22.82
C THR A 321 -4.00 6.87 -23.17
N ARG A 322 -3.65 6.44 -24.39
CA ARG A 322 -2.27 6.19 -24.80
C ARG A 322 -1.38 7.42 -24.66
N ALA A 323 -1.85 8.59 -25.03
CA ALA A 323 -1.09 9.84 -24.87
C ALA A 323 -0.80 10.16 -23.40
N VAL A 324 -1.68 9.76 -22.48
CA VAL A 324 -1.42 9.90 -21.03
C VAL A 324 -0.35 8.93 -20.58
N TYR A 325 -0.41 7.67 -21.02
CA TYR A 325 0.64 6.69 -20.76
C TYR A 325 2.00 7.24 -21.17
N ASP A 326 2.13 7.66 -22.43
CA ASP A 326 3.40 8.15 -22.98
C ASP A 326 3.91 9.42 -22.26
N LYS A 327 3.02 10.32 -21.90
CA LYS A 327 3.32 11.53 -21.10
C LYS A 327 3.93 11.19 -19.75
N TRP A 328 3.46 10.11 -19.10
CA TRP A 328 3.87 9.76 -17.74
C TRP A 328 5.10 8.85 -17.69
N VAL A 329 5.49 8.18 -18.75
CA VAL A 329 6.70 7.33 -18.81
C VAL A 329 7.94 8.05 -18.27
N PRO A 330 8.29 9.29 -18.67
CA PRO A 330 9.45 9.98 -18.11
C PRO A 330 9.35 10.28 -16.61
N THR A 331 8.14 10.53 -16.11
CA THR A 331 7.89 10.80 -14.68
C THR A 331 8.05 9.57 -13.83
N VAL A 332 7.60 8.41 -14.32
CA VAL A 332 7.76 7.10 -13.68
C VAL A 332 9.21 6.65 -13.72
N GLY A 333 9.89 6.92 -14.82
CA GLY A 333 11.23 6.45 -15.17
C GLY A 333 11.17 5.47 -16.35
N ALA A 334 11.68 5.89 -17.51
CA ALA A 334 11.59 5.12 -18.76
C ALA A 334 12.17 3.69 -18.63
N ASP A 335 13.31 3.55 -17.94
CA ASP A 335 13.94 2.25 -17.71
C ASP A 335 13.08 1.35 -16.82
N LEU A 336 12.45 1.90 -15.79
CA LEU A 336 11.54 1.17 -14.90
C LEU A 336 10.29 0.70 -15.65
N VAL A 337 9.71 1.55 -16.50
CA VAL A 337 8.56 1.18 -17.35
C VAL A 337 8.95 0.07 -18.32
N LYS A 338 10.09 0.17 -19.01
CA LYS A 338 10.58 -0.87 -19.91
C LYS A 338 10.85 -2.18 -19.17
N MET A 339 11.40 -2.12 -17.96
CA MET A 339 11.59 -3.30 -17.10
C MET A 339 10.24 -3.94 -16.76
N ALA A 340 9.23 -3.15 -16.41
CA ALA A 340 7.89 -3.62 -16.10
C ALA A 340 7.20 -4.26 -17.31
N GLU A 341 7.23 -3.62 -18.48
CA GLU A 341 6.70 -4.17 -19.72
C GLU A 341 7.37 -5.50 -20.08
N THR A 342 8.70 -5.60 -19.88
CA THR A 342 9.44 -6.85 -20.10
C THR A 342 9.04 -7.95 -19.12
N ALA A 343 8.87 -7.62 -17.83
CA ALA A 343 8.43 -8.58 -16.82
C ALA A 343 7.01 -9.09 -17.12
N ILE A 344 6.11 -8.19 -17.52
CA ILE A 344 4.74 -8.53 -17.91
C ILE A 344 4.72 -9.43 -19.16
N ALA A 345 5.54 -9.15 -20.17
CA ALA A 345 5.60 -9.96 -21.38
C ALA A 345 6.12 -11.39 -21.15
N ARG A 346 6.96 -11.59 -20.13
CA ARG A 346 7.55 -12.89 -19.77
C ARG A 346 6.69 -13.72 -18.82
N ARG A 347 5.55 -13.17 -18.35
CA ARG A 347 4.66 -13.93 -17.46
C ARG A 347 4.11 -15.16 -18.19
N GLY A 348 4.35 -16.33 -17.61
CA GLY A 348 3.88 -17.62 -18.14
C GLY A 348 2.36 -17.83 -17.92
#